data_2c4b661ccd02a08e5a03b8da572a219f
#
_entry.id   2c4b661ccd02a08e5a03b8da572a219f
#
_cell.length_a   1.000
_cell.length_b   1.000
_cell.length_c   1.000
_cell.angle_alpha   90.00
_cell.angle_beta   90.00
_cell.angle_gamma   90.00
#
_symmetry.space_group_name_H-M   'P 1'
#
loop_
_entity.id
_entity.type
_entity.pdbx_description
1 polymer ?
#
loop_
_entity_poly.entity_id
_entity_poly.type
_entity_poly.pdbx_seq_one_letter_code
_entity_poly.pdbx_strand_id
1 'polypeptide(L)'
;MSKLELNRRSLFAGTAAVSLASSGLISRADAAVAVTPDAVAPRGKRGIFRRLPNLNLESYQDFLRGVRQWSNFYGLAAACEERMAEILKKEGIDTAHDADLKLDHIIAFSEKDPIITLYGRAWLDGQYYKFLTLRDAFHANADLYLSEMEANDKVGPGSLELNPTMHIPEYTKHEIHTQLGGYVGDPFAGYIYLYDTLILNDGANEQDAGFINTANAAPLPADGKVRRILDYGTGVGQLATSIKKRFPEAEVWAIDIGGPMVRYGHMRANDLGVAVNFAQRLAEDNKFPDNHFDLIVSNITHHEVTADASKQIFKEVHRTLRPGGVYYPTDTYTSLPAPKDAFGRFRNYLNYRWNHEDWTMEWETVDRVAEISKVGLKVNVNGPAPRGLRGDSNIMAVKA
;
A
#
# COMPACT_ATOMS: atom_id res chain seq x y z
N MET A 1 -24.94 -42.97 -3.86
CA MET A 1 -24.31 -41.97 -2.97
C MET A 1 -23.48 -41.06 -3.84
N SER A 2 -24.04 -39.92 -4.28
CA SER A 2 -23.38 -38.93 -5.11
C SER A 2 -22.52 -38.05 -4.21
N LYS A 3 -21.24 -37.98 -4.51
CA LYS A 3 -20.32 -37.00 -3.88
C LYS A 3 -20.73 -35.61 -4.37
N LEU A 4 -21.27 -34.78 -3.49
CA LEU A 4 -21.40 -33.36 -3.71
C LEU A 4 -19.98 -32.74 -3.67
N GLU A 5 -19.46 -32.40 -4.84
CA GLU A 5 -18.32 -31.48 -4.91
C GLU A 5 -18.79 -30.08 -4.54
N LEU A 6 -18.55 -29.68 -3.30
CA LEU A 6 -18.75 -28.30 -2.84
C LEU A 6 -17.65 -27.42 -3.41
N ASN A 7 -18.01 -26.62 -4.40
CA ASN A 7 -17.11 -25.60 -4.97
C ASN A 7 -16.79 -24.56 -3.89
N ARG A 8 -15.50 -24.24 -3.71
CA ARG A 8 -15.00 -23.28 -2.70
C ARG A 8 -15.74 -21.93 -2.69
N ARG A 9 -16.25 -21.49 -3.84
CA ARG A 9 -17.05 -20.25 -3.97
C ARG A 9 -18.44 -20.36 -3.29
N SER A 10 -19.04 -21.54 -3.21
CA SER A 10 -20.34 -21.73 -2.57
C SER A 10 -20.27 -21.83 -1.05
N LEU A 11 -19.10 -22.20 -0.47
CA LEU A 11 -18.92 -22.21 0.98
C LEU A 11 -18.87 -20.79 1.57
N PHE A 12 -18.21 -19.85 0.86
CA PHE A 12 -18.12 -18.45 1.30
C PHE A 12 -19.45 -17.70 1.20
N ALA A 13 -20.26 -17.99 0.17
CA ALA A 13 -21.59 -17.39 0.05
C ALA A 13 -22.59 -17.88 1.11
N GLY A 14 -22.41 -19.11 1.61
CA GLY A 14 -23.30 -19.72 2.59
C GLY A 14 -23.07 -19.22 4.03
N THR A 15 -21.83 -19.10 4.45
CA THR A 15 -21.48 -18.72 5.83
C THR A 15 -21.68 -17.24 6.12
N ALA A 16 -21.34 -16.36 5.19
CA ALA A 16 -21.61 -14.92 5.35
C ALA A 16 -23.09 -14.59 5.36
N ALA A 17 -23.91 -15.30 4.57
CA ALA A 17 -25.37 -15.11 4.55
C ALA A 17 -26.07 -15.57 5.83
N VAL A 18 -25.58 -16.62 6.50
CA VAL A 18 -26.20 -17.16 7.73
C VAL A 18 -25.87 -16.29 8.94
N SER A 19 -24.67 -15.74 9.07
CA SER A 19 -24.32 -14.86 10.20
C SER A 19 -24.97 -13.48 10.12
N LEU A 20 -25.24 -12.96 8.92
CA LEU A 20 -25.93 -11.69 8.71
C LEU A 20 -27.46 -11.81 8.79
N ALA A 21 -28.04 -12.95 8.40
CA ALA A 21 -29.49 -13.19 8.49
C ALA A 21 -29.95 -13.41 9.92
N SER A 22 -29.12 -13.93 10.82
CA SER A 22 -29.49 -14.17 12.22
C SER A 22 -29.46 -12.92 13.11
N SER A 23 -28.81 -11.82 12.67
CA SER A 23 -28.71 -10.59 13.43
C SER A 23 -29.75 -9.53 13.11
N GLY A 24 -30.61 -9.74 12.10
CA GLY A 24 -31.62 -8.77 11.66
C GLY A 24 -31.08 -7.43 11.18
N LEU A 25 -29.78 -7.34 10.94
CA LEU A 25 -29.07 -6.07 10.87
C LEU A 25 -28.68 -5.60 9.47
N ILE A 26 -28.90 -6.32 8.39
CA ILE A 26 -28.79 -5.72 7.04
C ILE A 26 -29.44 -6.66 6.02
N SER A 27 -30.53 -6.27 5.41
CA SER A 27 -31.01 -6.92 4.18
C SER A 27 -30.08 -6.54 3.02
N ARG A 28 -29.88 -7.45 2.09
CA ARG A 28 -29.09 -7.18 0.85
C ARG A 28 -29.61 -5.97 0.05
N ALA A 29 -30.86 -5.58 0.28
CA ALA A 29 -31.47 -4.40 -0.32
C ALA A 29 -30.98 -3.08 0.30
N ASP A 30 -30.60 -3.10 1.60
CA ASP A 30 -30.16 -1.87 2.30
C ASP A 30 -28.70 -1.54 2.02
N ALA A 31 -27.88 -2.49 1.60
CA ALA A 31 -26.49 -2.24 1.20
C ALA A 31 -26.37 -1.60 -0.20
N ALA A 32 -27.45 -1.64 -0.98
CA ALA A 32 -27.52 -1.08 -2.32
C ALA A 32 -28.49 0.12 -2.38
N VAL A 33 -28.54 0.94 -1.34
CA VAL A 33 -29.18 2.26 -1.47
C VAL A 33 -28.35 3.04 -2.47
N ALA A 34 -28.88 3.17 -3.70
CA ALA A 34 -28.31 4.05 -4.70
C ALA A 34 -28.15 5.43 -4.05
N VAL A 35 -26.91 5.84 -3.81
CA VAL A 35 -26.63 7.16 -3.27
C VAL A 35 -27.04 8.13 -4.36
N THR A 36 -28.13 8.85 -4.17
CA THR A 36 -28.51 9.93 -5.11
C THR A 36 -27.47 11.03 -5.05
N PRO A 37 -27.27 11.81 -6.13
CA PRO A 37 -26.36 12.95 -6.12
C PRO A 37 -26.56 13.90 -4.92
N ASP A 38 -27.80 14.07 -4.48
CA ASP A 38 -28.13 14.88 -3.29
C ASP A 38 -27.71 14.20 -1.97
N ALA A 39 -27.61 12.89 -1.93
CA ALA A 39 -27.10 12.15 -0.77
C ALA A 39 -25.56 12.18 -0.69
N VAL A 40 -24.90 12.66 -1.73
CA VAL A 40 -23.45 12.93 -1.77
C VAL A 40 -23.14 14.38 -1.41
N ALA A 41 -24.15 15.16 -1.00
CA ALA A 41 -23.91 16.49 -0.41
C ALA A 41 -22.79 16.38 0.63
N PRO A 42 -21.83 17.33 0.64
CA PRO A 42 -20.59 17.15 1.37
C PRO A 42 -20.86 16.96 2.86
N ARG A 43 -20.66 15.73 3.33
CA ARG A 43 -20.75 15.36 4.75
C ARG A 43 -19.58 15.92 5.57
N GLY A 44 -18.78 16.83 4.97
CA GLY A 44 -17.59 17.39 5.56
C GLY A 44 -16.37 16.48 5.39
N LYS A 45 -15.36 16.72 6.23
CA LYS A 45 -14.08 16.01 6.20
C LYS A 45 -13.82 15.26 7.51
N ARG A 46 -13.05 14.20 7.42
CA ARG A 46 -12.41 13.52 8.53
C ARG A 46 -10.90 13.72 8.34
N GLY A 47 -10.31 14.60 9.13
CA GLY A 47 -8.95 15.07 8.82
C GLY A 47 -8.91 15.76 7.47
N ILE A 48 -8.03 15.31 6.57
CA ILE A 48 -7.91 15.80 5.20
C ILE A 48 -8.73 14.98 4.18
N PHE A 49 -9.42 13.94 4.64
CA PHE A 49 -10.25 13.08 3.79
C PHE A 49 -11.68 13.62 3.69
N ARG A 50 -12.27 13.56 2.51
CA ARG A 50 -13.71 13.67 2.38
C ARG A 50 -14.37 12.47 3.05
N ARG A 51 -15.48 12.68 3.74
CA ARG A 51 -16.21 11.58 4.35
C ARG A 51 -16.86 10.70 3.28
N LEU A 52 -16.97 9.40 3.56
CA LEU A 52 -17.68 8.45 2.70
C LEU A 52 -19.13 8.88 2.49
N PRO A 53 -19.78 8.46 1.38
CA PRO A 53 -21.07 9.00 0.97
C PRO A 53 -22.19 8.80 1.99
N ASN A 54 -22.13 7.77 2.80
CA ASN A 54 -23.16 7.55 3.82
C ASN A 54 -22.57 7.00 5.13
N LEU A 55 -23.33 7.18 6.22
CA LEU A 55 -22.91 6.81 7.58
C LEU A 55 -22.77 5.28 7.74
N ASN A 56 -23.63 4.50 7.07
CA ASN A 56 -23.58 3.04 7.19
C ASN A 56 -22.26 2.50 6.63
N LEU A 57 -21.83 2.97 5.48
CA LEU A 57 -20.55 2.58 4.89
C LEU A 57 -19.36 2.99 5.80
N GLU A 58 -19.39 4.22 6.32
CA GLU A 58 -18.37 4.70 7.26
C GLU A 58 -18.31 3.84 8.54
N SER A 59 -19.46 3.55 9.14
CA SER A 59 -19.55 2.72 10.35
C SER A 59 -19.07 1.30 10.08
N TYR A 60 -19.35 0.76 8.89
CA TYR A 60 -18.88 -0.56 8.51
C TYR A 60 -17.36 -0.59 8.32
N GLN A 61 -16.79 0.43 7.68
CA GLN A 61 -15.34 0.56 7.55
C GLN A 61 -14.66 0.73 8.93
N ASP A 62 -15.24 1.48 9.86
CA ASP A 62 -14.74 1.60 11.23
C ASP A 62 -14.83 0.28 12.00
N PHE A 63 -15.90 -0.51 11.79
CA PHE A 63 -16.02 -1.86 12.35
C PHE A 63 -14.90 -2.77 11.81
N LEU A 64 -14.66 -2.78 10.49
CA LEU A 64 -13.59 -3.58 9.89
C LEU A 64 -12.20 -3.15 10.39
N ARG A 65 -12.00 -1.86 10.65
CA ARG A 65 -10.79 -1.37 11.32
C ARG A 65 -10.60 -1.99 12.69
N GLY A 66 -11.64 -2.03 13.51
CA GLY A 66 -11.61 -2.68 14.82
C GLY A 66 -11.30 -4.18 14.74
N VAL A 67 -11.92 -4.90 13.78
CA VAL A 67 -11.61 -6.31 13.52
C VAL A 67 -10.15 -6.50 13.12
N ARG A 68 -9.62 -5.63 12.26
CA ARG A 68 -8.23 -5.67 11.84
C ARG A 68 -7.28 -5.42 13.01
N GLN A 69 -7.54 -4.42 13.86
CA GLN A 69 -6.74 -4.16 15.06
C GLN A 69 -6.71 -5.39 15.97
N TRP A 70 -7.86 -5.96 16.26
CA TRP A 70 -7.95 -7.14 17.12
C TRP A 70 -7.25 -8.36 16.49
N SER A 71 -7.43 -8.61 15.20
CA SER A 71 -6.83 -9.76 14.53
C SER A 71 -5.32 -9.62 14.35
N ASN A 72 -4.81 -8.43 13.97
CA ASN A 72 -3.42 -8.28 13.52
C ASN A 72 -2.44 -7.82 14.59
N PHE A 73 -2.91 -7.13 15.63
CA PHE A 73 -2.00 -6.46 16.56
C PHE A 73 -2.20 -6.84 18.02
N TYR A 74 -3.40 -7.27 18.43
CA TYR A 74 -3.69 -7.48 19.85
C TYR A 74 -4.16 -8.91 20.15
N GLY A 75 -5.44 -9.18 20.00
CA GLY A 75 -6.04 -10.40 20.51
C GLY A 75 -5.61 -11.66 19.76
N LEU A 76 -6.02 -11.78 18.50
CA LEU A 76 -5.83 -13.01 17.74
C LEU A 76 -4.38 -13.19 17.28
N ALA A 77 -3.67 -12.10 16.95
CA ALA A 77 -2.26 -12.17 16.59
C ALA A 77 -1.41 -12.68 17.75
N ALA A 78 -1.62 -12.14 18.96
CA ALA A 78 -0.89 -12.58 20.16
C ALA A 78 -1.19 -14.06 20.48
N ALA A 79 -2.45 -14.48 20.40
CA ALA A 79 -2.84 -15.87 20.62
C ALA A 79 -2.21 -16.82 19.56
N CYS A 80 -2.11 -16.36 18.31
CA CYS A 80 -1.46 -17.11 17.23
C CYS A 80 0.05 -17.26 17.48
N GLU A 81 0.73 -16.18 17.85
CA GLU A 81 2.17 -16.19 18.17
C GLU A 81 2.48 -17.12 19.34
N GLU A 82 1.72 -17.02 20.44
CA GLU A 82 1.84 -17.89 21.60
C GLU A 82 1.62 -19.35 21.22
N ARG A 83 0.59 -19.62 20.42
CA ARG A 83 0.27 -20.98 19.96
C ARG A 83 1.35 -21.58 19.09
N MET A 84 1.95 -20.81 18.19
CA MET A 84 3.09 -21.23 17.38
C MET A 84 4.30 -21.56 18.27
N ALA A 85 4.59 -20.71 19.25
CA ALA A 85 5.68 -20.92 20.21
C ALA A 85 5.47 -22.21 21.02
N GLU A 86 4.25 -22.51 21.48
CA GLU A 86 3.91 -23.76 22.17
C GLU A 86 4.16 -25.01 21.31
N ILE A 87 3.76 -24.97 20.04
CA ILE A 87 3.92 -26.09 19.11
C ILE A 87 5.41 -26.37 18.91
N LEU A 88 6.20 -25.36 18.56
CA LEU A 88 7.62 -25.48 18.30
C LEU A 88 8.41 -25.91 19.55
N LYS A 89 8.05 -25.40 20.72
CA LYS A 89 8.64 -25.82 21.99
C LYS A 89 8.44 -27.32 22.28
N LYS A 90 7.26 -27.87 21.96
CA LYS A 90 6.98 -29.31 22.10
C LYS A 90 7.82 -30.14 21.14
N GLU A 91 8.24 -29.57 20.02
CA GLU A 91 9.15 -30.22 19.05
C GLU A 91 10.65 -30.01 19.40
N GLY A 92 10.95 -29.24 20.45
CA GLY A 92 12.32 -28.94 20.86
C GLY A 92 12.99 -27.84 20.01
N ILE A 93 12.21 -27.05 19.28
CA ILE A 93 12.71 -26.02 18.38
C ILE A 93 12.70 -24.67 19.11
N ASP A 94 13.82 -23.93 19.06
CA ASP A 94 13.89 -22.55 19.53
C ASP A 94 13.20 -21.62 18.52
N THR A 95 12.15 -20.97 18.98
CA THR A 95 11.25 -20.17 18.11
C THR A 95 11.86 -18.85 17.65
N ALA A 96 12.85 -18.34 18.35
CA ALA A 96 13.34 -16.99 18.11
C ALA A 96 14.36 -16.91 16.97
N HIS A 97 15.19 -17.93 16.80
CA HIS A 97 16.41 -17.80 15.96
C HIS A 97 16.81 -19.10 15.24
N ASP A 98 15.92 -20.08 15.10
CA ASP A 98 16.28 -21.31 14.43
C ASP A 98 16.34 -21.11 12.91
N ALA A 99 17.57 -20.96 12.40
CA ALA A 99 17.84 -20.81 10.96
C ALA A 99 17.41 -22.07 10.16
N ASP A 100 17.30 -23.23 10.84
CA ASP A 100 16.92 -24.50 10.22
C ASP A 100 15.39 -24.69 10.16
N LEU A 101 14.61 -23.84 10.84
CA LEU A 101 13.15 -23.88 10.77
C LEU A 101 12.67 -23.52 9.37
N LYS A 102 12.21 -24.50 8.62
CA LYS A 102 11.73 -24.32 7.24
C LYS A 102 10.30 -23.75 7.21
N LEU A 103 10.02 -22.90 6.23
CA LEU A 103 8.69 -22.32 6.03
C LEU A 103 7.61 -23.40 5.84
N ASP A 104 7.92 -24.49 5.09
CA ASP A 104 6.98 -25.60 4.88
C ASP A 104 6.57 -26.28 6.19
N HIS A 105 7.48 -26.37 7.17
CA HIS A 105 7.17 -26.90 8.48
C HIS A 105 6.18 -25.98 9.23
N ILE A 106 6.43 -24.66 9.20
CA ILE A 106 5.52 -23.65 9.79
C ILE A 106 4.13 -23.75 9.15
N ILE A 107 4.07 -23.86 7.82
CA ILE A 107 2.79 -23.98 7.09
C ILE A 107 2.07 -25.26 7.49
N ALA A 108 2.77 -26.38 7.55
CA ALA A 108 2.18 -27.70 7.82
C ALA A 108 1.48 -27.80 9.18
N PHE A 109 2.03 -27.19 10.24
CA PHE A 109 1.33 -27.16 11.53
C PHE A 109 0.28 -26.06 11.60
N SER A 110 0.50 -24.92 10.92
CA SER A 110 -0.43 -23.80 10.89
C SER A 110 -1.77 -24.17 10.25
N GLU A 111 -1.75 -24.98 9.20
CA GLU A 111 -2.96 -25.47 8.53
C GLU A 111 -3.79 -26.44 9.38
N LYS A 112 -3.21 -27.03 10.41
CA LYS A 112 -3.86 -27.99 11.31
C LYS A 112 -4.36 -27.38 12.60
N ASP A 113 -3.80 -26.24 13.01
CA ASP A 113 -4.15 -25.61 14.27
C ASP A 113 -5.31 -24.61 14.09
N PRO A 114 -6.40 -24.73 14.87
CA PRO A 114 -7.58 -23.90 14.68
C PRO A 114 -7.35 -22.43 15.02
N ILE A 115 -6.48 -22.09 15.97
CA ILE A 115 -6.19 -20.70 16.35
C ILE A 115 -5.39 -20.01 15.25
N ILE A 116 -4.37 -20.68 14.72
CA ILE A 116 -3.53 -20.14 13.66
C ILE A 116 -4.33 -20.01 12.36
N THR A 117 -5.16 -21.01 12.06
CA THR A 117 -6.08 -20.94 10.90
C THR A 117 -7.08 -19.80 11.04
N LEU A 118 -7.66 -19.60 12.23
CA LEU A 118 -8.62 -18.51 12.48
C LEU A 118 -7.94 -17.14 12.31
N TYR A 119 -6.69 -16.98 12.78
CA TYR A 119 -5.91 -15.76 12.55
C TYR A 119 -5.79 -15.41 11.07
N GLY A 120 -5.32 -16.36 10.26
CA GLY A 120 -5.16 -16.15 8.82
C GLY A 120 -6.47 -15.80 8.12
N ARG A 121 -7.56 -16.47 8.49
CA ARG A 121 -8.88 -16.22 7.90
C ARG A 121 -9.48 -14.88 8.30
N ALA A 122 -9.47 -14.54 9.58
CA ALA A 122 -10.00 -13.26 10.07
C ALA A 122 -9.30 -12.06 9.42
N TRP A 123 -7.98 -12.17 9.23
CA TRP A 123 -7.21 -11.14 8.56
C TRP A 123 -7.57 -10.99 7.08
N LEU A 124 -7.63 -12.10 6.33
CA LEU A 124 -7.95 -12.10 4.89
C LEU A 124 -9.38 -11.64 4.62
N ASP A 125 -10.34 -12.10 5.41
CA ASP A 125 -11.74 -11.69 5.27
C ASP A 125 -11.87 -10.19 5.53
N GLY A 126 -11.18 -9.65 6.54
CA GLY A 126 -11.12 -8.22 6.80
C GLY A 126 -10.56 -7.42 5.62
N GLN A 127 -9.49 -7.91 4.99
CA GLN A 127 -8.92 -7.30 3.77
C GLN A 127 -9.92 -7.30 2.63
N TYR A 128 -10.50 -8.44 2.31
CA TYR A 128 -11.42 -8.59 1.18
C TYR A 128 -12.68 -7.72 1.34
N TYR A 129 -13.33 -7.75 2.51
CA TYR A 129 -14.60 -7.05 2.70
C TYR A 129 -14.45 -5.53 2.72
N LYS A 130 -13.33 -4.98 3.20
CA LYS A 130 -13.11 -3.53 3.14
C LYS A 130 -13.03 -3.03 1.70
N PHE A 131 -12.30 -3.74 0.82
CA PHE A 131 -12.18 -3.39 -0.58
C PHE A 131 -13.48 -3.58 -1.34
N LEU A 132 -14.15 -4.73 -1.14
CA LEU A 132 -15.41 -5.03 -1.80
C LEU A 132 -16.46 -3.94 -1.55
N THR A 133 -16.63 -3.53 -0.30
CA THR A 133 -17.67 -2.54 0.06
C THR A 133 -17.33 -1.14 -0.43
N LEU A 134 -16.06 -0.74 -0.43
CA LEU A 134 -15.62 0.52 -1.03
C LEU A 134 -15.81 0.52 -2.55
N ARG A 135 -15.35 -0.54 -3.23
CA ARG A 135 -15.53 -0.69 -4.67
C ARG A 135 -17.00 -0.59 -5.06
N ASP A 136 -17.86 -1.38 -4.41
CA ASP A 136 -19.29 -1.40 -4.73
C ASP A 136 -19.95 -0.04 -4.53
N ALA A 137 -19.53 0.71 -3.49
CA ALA A 137 -20.05 2.06 -3.24
C ALA A 137 -19.62 3.07 -4.31
N PHE A 138 -18.37 3.03 -4.77
CA PHE A 138 -17.88 3.93 -5.82
C PHE A 138 -18.47 3.57 -7.19
N HIS A 139 -18.53 2.28 -7.53
CA HIS A 139 -19.13 1.81 -8.79
C HIS A 139 -20.65 2.06 -8.85
N ALA A 140 -21.36 1.98 -7.74
CA ALA A 140 -22.80 2.32 -7.69
C ALA A 140 -23.10 3.79 -8.04
N ASN A 141 -22.09 4.66 -7.95
CA ASN A 141 -22.18 6.09 -8.24
C ASN A 141 -21.11 6.51 -9.27
N ALA A 142 -20.83 5.65 -10.24
CA ALA A 142 -19.72 5.81 -11.18
C ALA A 142 -19.76 7.15 -11.92
N ASP A 143 -20.90 7.54 -12.45
CA ASP A 143 -21.05 8.79 -13.23
C ASP A 143 -20.65 10.02 -12.41
N LEU A 144 -21.01 10.04 -11.12
CA LEU A 144 -20.67 11.14 -10.21
C LEU A 144 -19.15 11.24 -10.02
N TYR A 145 -18.51 10.12 -9.65
CA TYR A 145 -17.08 10.13 -9.32
C TYR A 145 -16.20 10.29 -10.57
N LEU A 146 -16.61 9.75 -11.73
CA LEU A 146 -15.93 10.00 -13.00
C LEU A 146 -16.04 11.47 -13.39
N SER A 147 -17.23 12.10 -13.30
CA SER A 147 -17.41 13.52 -13.58
C SER A 147 -16.59 14.41 -12.64
N GLU A 148 -16.47 14.03 -11.36
CA GLU A 148 -15.62 14.73 -10.39
C GLU A 148 -14.14 14.69 -10.79
N MET A 149 -13.61 13.53 -11.17
CA MET A 149 -12.24 13.40 -11.68
C MET A 149 -12.04 14.20 -12.95
N GLU A 150 -12.97 14.10 -13.93
CA GLU A 150 -12.91 14.82 -15.20
C GLU A 150 -12.87 16.34 -14.99
N ALA A 151 -13.66 16.87 -14.05
CA ALA A 151 -13.66 18.28 -13.70
C ALA A 151 -12.30 18.74 -13.12
N ASN A 152 -11.55 17.81 -12.51
CA ASN A 152 -10.25 18.10 -11.93
C ASN A 152 -9.07 17.89 -12.89
N ASP A 153 -9.21 17.14 -13.99
CA ASP A 153 -8.10 16.75 -14.86
C ASP A 153 -7.28 17.93 -15.42
N LYS A 154 -7.90 19.11 -15.56
CA LYS A 154 -7.29 20.29 -16.21
C LYS A 154 -7.20 21.51 -15.31
N VAL A 155 -7.48 21.36 -14.01
CA VAL A 155 -7.49 22.47 -13.05
C VAL A 155 -6.51 22.23 -11.92
N GLY A 156 -6.20 23.27 -11.16
CA GLY A 156 -5.36 23.21 -9.98
C GLY A 156 -3.98 23.78 -10.19
N PRO A 157 -3.16 23.84 -9.12
CA PRO A 157 -1.84 24.45 -9.14
C PRO A 157 -0.74 23.55 -9.74
N GLY A 158 -1.01 22.26 -9.90
CA GLY A 158 -0.13 21.24 -10.51
C GLY A 158 -0.62 20.80 -11.88
N SER A 159 -0.06 19.71 -12.39
CA SER A 159 -0.44 19.13 -13.69
C SER A 159 -0.75 17.65 -13.60
N LEU A 160 -1.48 17.14 -14.61
CA LEU A 160 -1.77 15.71 -14.79
C LEU A 160 -1.40 15.27 -16.21
N GLU A 161 -0.56 14.25 -16.31
CA GLU A 161 -0.21 13.57 -17.56
C GLU A 161 -0.67 12.11 -17.51
N LEU A 162 -1.71 11.77 -18.23
CA LEU A 162 -2.16 10.39 -18.41
C LEU A 162 -1.59 9.81 -19.72
N ASN A 163 -1.23 8.53 -19.69
CA ASN A 163 -0.77 7.79 -20.85
C ASN A 163 -1.64 6.54 -21.09
N PRO A 164 -2.82 6.70 -21.71
CA PRO A 164 -3.77 5.61 -21.91
C PRO A 164 -3.26 4.50 -22.84
N THR A 165 -2.17 4.75 -23.57
CA THR A 165 -1.53 3.78 -24.48
C THR A 165 -0.28 3.16 -23.88
N MET A 166 0.03 3.45 -22.62
CA MET A 166 1.20 2.89 -21.96
C MET A 166 1.07 1.36 -21.85
N HIS A 167 2.16 0.67 -22.22
CA HIS A 167 2.24 -0.76 -21.95
C HIS A 167 2.32 -0.98 -20.42
N ILE A 168 1.33 -1.67 -19.87
CA ILE A 168 1.30 -2.06 -18.47
C ILE A 168 1.97 -3.43 -18.34
N PRO A 169 3.09 -3.56 -17.58
CA PRO A 169 3.75 -4.84 -17.36
C PRO A 169 2.83 -5.86 -16.69
N GLU A 170 2.95 -7.11 -17.07
CA GLU A 170 2.10 -8.20 -16.53
C GLU A 170 2.22 -8.34 -15.01
N TYR A 171 3.40 -8.10 -14.46
CA TYR A 171 3.65 -8.23 -13.03
C TYR A 171 2.87 -7.23 -12.16
N THR A 172 2.26 -6.20 -12.75
CA THR A 172 1.44 -5.21 -12.03
C THR A 172 -0.07 -5.42 -12.20
N LYS A 173 -0.48 -6.41 -13.01
CA LYS A 173 -1.89 -6.65 -13.36
C LYS A 173 -2.57 -7.64 -12.42
N HIS A 174 -2.30 -7.59 -11.14
CA HIS A 174 -2.93 -8.44 -10.14
C HIS A 174 -3.74 -7.62 -9.13
N GLU A 175 -4.57 -8.30 -8.38
CA GLU A 175 -5.42 -7.70 -7.34
C GLU A 175 -4.64 -7.54 -6.04
N ILE A 176 -3.65 -6.65 -6.08
CA ILE A 176 -2.79 -6.38 -4.94
C ILE A 176 -3.62 -6.09 -3.68
N HIS A 177 -3.20 -6.62 -2.53
CA HIS A 177 -3.92 -6.54 -1.26
C HIS A 177 -5.36 -7.05 -1.31
N THR A 178 -5.72 -7.86 -2.30
CA THR A 178 -7.10 -8.25 -2.61
C THR A 178 -8.00 -7.09 -3.07
N GLN A 179 -7.41 -5.96 -3.46
CA GLN A 179 -8.14 -4.86 -4.08
C GLN A 179 -8.60 -5.26 -5.47
N LEU A 180 -9.90 -5.46 -5.63
CA LEU A 180 -10.51 -5.90 -6.88
C LEU A 180 -10.21 -4.92 -8.03
N GLY A 181 -9.67 -5.44 -9.14
CA GLY A 181 -9.20 -4.65 -10.26
C GLY A 181 -7.77 -4.07 -10.11
N GLY A 182 -7.14 -4.27 -8.96
CA GLY A 182 -5.78 -3.77 -8.67
C GLY A 182 -5.66 -2.25 -8.76
N TYR A 183 -4.43 -1.78 -8.93
CA TYR A 183 -4.15 -0.33 -9.02
C TYR A 183 -4.27 0.21 -10.45
N VAL A 184 -4.25 -0.65 -11.46
CA VAL A 184 -4.21 -0.26 -12.88
C VAL A 184 -5.52 -0.50 -13.62
N GLY A 185 -6.37 -1.42 -13.16
CA GLY A 185 -7.55 -1.89 -13.88
C GLY A 185 -8.88 -1.27 -13.45
N ASP A 186 -9.02 -0.81 -12.22
CA ASP A 186 -10.26 -0.19 -11.71
C ASP A 186 -10.17 1.34 -11.82
N PRO A 187 -11.12 2.02 -12.47
CA PRO A 187 -11.10 3.48 -12.59
C PRO A 187 -11.18 4.21 -11.25
N PHE A 188 -11.67 3.56 -10.19
CA PHE A 188 -11.76 4.10 -8.84
C PHE A 188 -10.66 3.60 -7.91
N ALA A 189 -9.60 2.95 -8.45
CA ALA A 189 -8.50 2.41 -7.64
C ALA A 189 -7.93 3.44 -6.65
N GLY A 190 -7.76 4.69 -7.07
CA GLY A 190 -7.27 5.77 -6.20
C GLY A 190 -8.22 6.11 -5.05
N TYR A 191 -9.52 6.16 -5.30
CA TYR A 191 -10.53 6.34 -4.25
C TYR A 191 -10.49 5.19 -3.25
N ILE A 192 -10.52 3.95 -3.75
CA ILE A 192 -10.55 2.74 -2.93
C ILE A 192 -9.28 2.67 -2.06
N TYR A 193 -8.11 2.86 -2.65
CA TYR A 193 -6.83 2.86 -1.97
C TYR A 193 -6.75 3.91 -0.85
N LEU A 194 -7.20 5.13 -1.11
CA LEU A 194 -7.12 6.18 -0.10
C LEU A 194 -7.93 5.83 1.15
N TYR A 195 -9.19 5.38 0.97
CA TYR A 195 -10.05 5.02 2.10
C TYR A 195 -9.59 3.73 2.78
N ASP A 196 -9.00 2.79 2.04
CA ASP A 196 -8.37 1.61 2.62
C ASP A 196 -7.21 1.98 3.56
N THR A 197 -6.38 2.95 3.20
CA THR A 197 -5.24 3.36 4.02
C THR A 197 -5.64 3.89 5.40
N LEU A 198 -6.87 4.36 5.59
CA LEU A 198 -7.41 4.70 6.93
C LEU A 198 -7.52 3.47 7.82
N ILE A 199 -8.00 2.36 7.26
CA ILE A 199 -8.13 1.09 7.98
C ILE A 199 -6.76 0.46 8.21
N LEU A 200 -5.92 0.48 7.19
CA LEU A 200 -4.57 -0.08 7.24
C LEU A 200 -3.71 0.58 8.32
N ASN A 201 -3.83 1.88 8.51
CA ASN A 201 -3.04 2.67 9.44
C ASN A 201 -3.81 3.08 10.70
N ASP A 202 -4.87 2.38 11.06
CA ASP A 202 -5.67 2.61 12.28
C ASP A 202 -6.18 4.04 12.45
N GLY A 203 -6.52 4.71 11.33
CA GLY A 203 -6.91 6.11 11.32
C GLY A 203 -5.74 7.10 11.38
N ALA A 204 -4.49 6.66 11.58
CA ALA A 204 -3.33 7.54 11.62
C ALA A 204 -3.08 8.30 10.31
N ASN A 205 -3.70 7.87 9.20
CA ASN A 205 -3.61 8.54 7.90
C ASN A 205 -4.59 9.70 7.71
N GLU A 206 -5.47 9.98 8.66
CA GLU A 206 -6.45 11.07 8.54
C GLU A 206 -5.83 12.44 8.29
N GLN A 207 -4.55 12.62 8.64
CA GLN A 207 -3.76 13.84 8.43
C GLN A 207 -2.48 13.58 7.63
N ASP A 208 -2.36 12.45 6.94
CA ASP A 208 -1.12 11.99 6.29
C ASP A 208 0.10 11.91 7.25
N ALA A 209 -0.11 11.65 8.53
CA ALA A 209 0.95 11.76 9.54
C ALA A 209 2.19 10.91 9.22
N GLY A 210 2.00 9.68 8.73
CA GLY A 210 3.09 8.80 8.30
C GLY A 210 3.90 9.40 7.15
N PHE A 211 3.23 9.92 6.13
CA PHE A 211 3.87 10.53 4.97
C PHE A 211 4.55 11.87 5.30
N ILE A 212 3.97 12.66 6.21
CA ILE A 212 4.61 13.87 6.74
C ILE A 212 5.90 13.50 7.49
N ASN A 213 5.88 12.44 8.30
CA ASN A 213 7.08 11.95 8.99
C ASN A 213 8.16 11.50 8.00
N THR A 214 7.77 10.77 6.95
CA THR A 214 8.68 10.34 5.87
C THR A 214 9.25 11.55 5.13
N ALA A 215 8.40 12.48 4.75
CA ALA A 215 8.83 13.73 4.11
C ALA A 215 9.83 14.49 4.99
N ASN A 216 9.56 14.63 6.28
CA ASN A 216 10.43 15.35 7.22
C ASN A 216 11.78 14.64 7.47
N ALA A 217 11.80 13.32 7.40
CA ALA A 217 13.03 12.52 7.55
C ALA A 217 13.89 12.52 6.29
N ALA A 218 13.35 12.84 5.10
CA ALA A 218 14.10 12.78 3.86
C ALA A 218 15.37 13.67 3.93
N PRO A 219 16.57 13.12 3.69
CA PRO A 219 17.82 13.85 3.83
C PRO A 219 18.03 14.86 2.71
N LEU A 220 18.81 15.88 2.96
CA LEU A 220 19.15 16.90 1.98
C LEU A 220 20.44 16.52 1.24
N PRO A 221 20.60 16.93 -0.04
CA PRO A 221 21.91 16.99 -0.68
C PRO A 221 22.90 17.83 0.14
N ALA A 222 24.19 17.50 0.06
CA ALA A 222 25.23 18.18 0.84
C ALA A 222 25.32 19.69 0.58
N ASP A 223 24.91 20.14 -0.61
CA ASP A 223 24.86 21.56 -0.98
C ASP A 223 23.58 22.27 -0.52
N GLY A 224 22.67 21.55 0.15
CA GLY A 224 21.39 22.06 0.66
C GLY A 224 20.36 22.42 -0.42
N LYS A 225 20.66 22.20 -1.70
CA LYS A 225 19.78 22.61 -2.81
C LYS A 225 18.77 21.52 -3.14
N VAL A 226 17.49 21.84 -3.03
CA VAL A 226 16.38 20.96 -3.41
C VAL A 226 15.39 21.77 -4.26
N ARG A 227 15.53 21.67 -5.57
CA ARG A 227 14.70 22.39 -6.55
C ARG A 227 13.76 21.49 -7.30
N ARG A 228 14.17 20.23 -7.56
CA ARG A 228 13.39 19.25 -8.30
C ARG A 228 13.39 17.92 -7.57
N ILE A 229 12.21 17.41 -7.32
CA ILE A 229 12.00 16.20 -6.53
C ILE A 229 11.13 15.24 -7.35
N LEU A 230 11.47 13.95 -7.30
CA LEU A 230 10.66 12.86 -7.85
C LEU A 230 10.19 11.95 -6.71
N ASP A 231 8.90 11.68 -6.69
CA ASP A 231 8.26 10.60 -5.93
C ASP A 231 7.77 9.55 -6.93
N TYR A 232 8.38 8.36 -6.97
CA TYR A 232 7.94 7.27 -7.83
C TYR A 232 7.20 6.18 -7.04
N GLY A 233 6.25 5.49 -7.71
CA GLY A 233 5.30 4.64 -7.02
C GLY A 233 4.46 5.45 -6.05
N THR A 234 4.06 6.65 -6.49
CA THR A 234 3.46 7.68 -5.63
C THR A 234 2.05 7.30 -5.14
N GLY A 235 1.42 6.30 -5.76
CA GLY A 235 0.03 5.96 -5.48
C GLY A 235 -0.88 7.18 -5.69
N VAL A 236 -1.54 7.61 -4.63
CA VAL A 236 -2.41 8.81 -4.64
C VAL A 236 -1.72 10.08 -4.14
N GLY A 237 -0.39 10.12 -4.19
CA GLY A 237 0.39 11.33 -3.96
C GLY A 237 0.48 11.81 -2.51
N GLN A 238 0.32 10.91 -1.53
CA GLN A 238 0.38 11.28 -0.11
C GLN A 238 1.78 11.73 0.30
N LEU A 239 2.83 11.02 -0.15
CA LEU A 239 4.21 11.44 0.07
C LEU A 239 4.54 12.69 -0.75
N ALA A 240 4.20 12.73 -2.04
CA ALA A 240 4.46 13.88 -2.91
C ALA A 240 3.89 15.19 -2.38
N THR A 241 2.63 15.17 -1.90
CA THR A 241 2.00 16.36 -1.30
C THR A 241 2.67 16.77 0.02
N SER A 242 3.13 15.81 0.82
CA SER A 242 3.88 16.06 2.06
C SER A 242 5.27 16.64 1.78
N ILE A 243 5.96 16.12 0.76
CA ILE A 243 7.24 16.63 0.26
C ILE A 243 7.09 18.07 -0.26
N LYS A 244 6.05 18.34 -1.06
CA LYS A 244 5.80 19.69 -1.57
C LYS A 244 5.53 20.71 -0.45
N LYS A 245 4.83 20.31 0.60
CA LYS A 245 4.62 21.15 1.79
C LYS A 245 5.93 21.45 2.53
N ARG A 246 6.84 20.49 2.60
CA ARG A 246 8.18 20.68 3.19
C ARG A 246 9.09 21.57 2.32
N PHE A 247 8.99 21.43 1.00
CA PHE A 247 9.80 22.15 0.01
C PHE A 247 8.92 22.96 -0.93
N PRO A 248 8.32 24.06 -0.44
CA PRO A 248 7.29 24.79 -1.19
C PRO A 248 7.77 25.38 -2.52
N GLU A 249 9.08 25.69 -2.63
CA GLU A 249 9.68 26.24 -3.85
C GLU A 249 10.15 25.18 -4.84
N ALA A 250 10.19 23.90 -4.43
CA ALA A 250 10.64 22.82 -5.31
C ALA A 250 9.56 22.43 -6.31
N GLU A 251 9.95 22.12 -7.54
CA GLU A 251 9.12 21.38 -8.50
C GLU A 251 9.06 19.92 -8.05
N VAL A 252 7.84 19.40 -7.83
CA VAL A 252 7.62 18.02 -7.39
C VAL A 252 6.88 17.26 -8.48
N TRP A 253 7.48 16.18 -8.94
CA TRP A 253 6.89 15.18 -9.81
C TRP A 253 6.52 13.93 -9.02
N ALA A 254 5.34 13.41 -9.29
CA ALA A 254 4.77 12.22 -8.68
C ALA A 254 4.37 11.26 -9.78
N ILE A 255 5.05 10.10 -9.89
CA ILE A 255 4.77 9.14 -10.95
C ILE A 255 4.27 7.81 -10.40
N ASP A 256 3.34 7.23 -11.11
CA ASP A 256 2.83 5.88 -10.86
C ASP A 256 2.42 5.23 -12.18
N ILE A 257 2.44 3.90 -12.20
CA ILE A 257 1.96 3.12 -13.35
C ILE A 257 0.43 3.15 -13.44
N GLY A 258 -0.25 3.27 -12.31
CA GLY A 258 -1.71 3.32 -12.18
C GLY A 258 -2.27 4.66 -12.64
N GLY A 259 -2.80 4.73 -13.85
CA GLY A 259 -3.50 5.93 -14.32
C GLY A 259 -4.62 6.40 -13.38
N PRO A 260 -5.49 5.50 -12.85
CA PRO A 260 -6.48 5.84 -11.84
C PRO A 260 -5.88 6.39 -10.55
N MET A 261 -4.70 5.92 -10.15
CA MET A 261 -4.01 6.37 -8.95
C MET A 261 -3.53 7.82 -9.09
N VAL A 262 -2.78 8.12 -10.16
CA VAL A 262 -2.27 9.50 -10.38
C VAL A 262 -3.39 10.49 -10.68
N ARG A 263 -4.46 10.07 -11.35
CA ARG A 263 -5.63 10.91 -11.61
C ARG A 263 -6.32 11.32 -10.30
N TYR A 264 -6.55 10.36 -9.43
CA TYR A 264 -7.09 10.64 -8.09
C TYR A 264 -6.12 11.49 -7.25
N GLY A 265 -4.82 11.19 -7.32
CA GLY A 265 -3.77 11.94 -6.63
C GLY A 265 -3.76 13.43 -7.02
N HIS A 266 -3.91 13.71 -8.32
CA HIS A 266 -4.02 15.08 -8.84
C HIS A 266 -5.27 15.80 -8.28
N MET A 267 -6.43 15.18 -8.34
CA MET A 267 -7.66 15.73 -7.75
C MET A 267 -7.50 16.01 -6.26
N ARG A 268 -6.89 15.07 -5.52
CA ARG A 268 -6.60 15.22 -4.10
C ARG A 268 -5.63 16.38 -3.81
N ALA A 269 -4.59 16.53 -4.62
CA ALA A 269 -3.64 17.64 -4.49
C ALA A 269 -4.33 19.01 -4.74
N ASN A 270 -5.26 19.07 -5.70
CA ASN A 270 -6.10 20.25 -5.95
C ASN A 270 -6.94 20.59 -4.72
N ASP A 271 -7.61 19.60 -4.10
CA ASP A 271 -8.38 19.78 -2.86
C ASP A 271 -7.54 20.31 -1.69
N LEU A 272 -6.26 19.96 -1.66
CA LEU A 272 -5.30 20.40 -0.65
C LEU A 272 -4.63 21.75 -1.00
N GLY A 273 -4.83 22.26 -2.22
CA GLY A 273 -4.15 23.46 -2.73
C GLY A 273 -2.64 23.27 -2.89
N VAL A 274 -2.17 22.06 -3.19
CA VAL A 274 -0.75 21.70 -3.25
C VAL A 274 -0.31 21.44 -4.69
N ALA A 275 0.68 22.19 -5.18
CA ALA A 275 1.19 22.09 -6.55
C ALA A 275 2.13 20.87 -6.71
N VAL A 276 1.59 19.75 -7.22
CA VAL A 276 2.34 18.54 -7.58
C VAL A 276 2.01 18.19 -9.03
N ASN A 277 3.03 17.82 -9.81
CA ASN A 277 2.87 17.35 -11.18
C ASN A 277 2.75 15.83 -11.17
N PHE A 278 1.58 15.32 -11.53
CA PHE A 278 1.31 13.88 -11.60
C PHE A 278 1.50 13.36 -13.02
N ALA A 279 2.13 12.20 -13.16
CA ALA A 279 2.26 11.56 -14.46
C ALA A 279 2.13 10.03 -14.37
N GLN A 280 1.38 9.46 -15.30
CA GLN A 280 1.33 8.01 -15.49
C GLN A 280 2.57 7.55 -16.22
N ARG A 281 3.55 7.01 -15.49
CA ARG A 281 4.85 6.57 -16.01
C ARG A 281 5.37 5.34 -15.28
N LEU A 282 6.19 4.55 -15.98
CA LEU A 282 6.96 3.47 -15.35
C LEU A 282 8.12 4.06 -14.52
N ALA A 283 8.35 3.51 -13.33
CA ALA A 283 9.53 3.87 -12.53
C ALA A 283 10.82 3.35 -13.18
N GLU A 284 10.76 2.20 -13.86
CA GLU A 284 11.87 1.56 -14.59
C GLU A 284 12.27 2.30 -15.88
N ASP A 285 11.41 3.20 -16.38
CA ASP A 285 11.63 3.98 -17.60
C ASP A 285 10.80 5.27 -17.53
N ASN A 286 11.19 6.18 -16.66
CA ASN A 286 10.39 7.33 -16.27
C ASN A 286 10.40 8.50 -17.26
N LYS A 287 11.25 8.44 -18.31
CA LYS A 287 11.38 9.45 -19.39
C LYS A 287 11.81 10.85 -18.95
N PHE A 288 12.28 11.04 -17.74
CA PHE A 288 12.90 12.30 -17.34
C PHE A 288 14.34 12.42 -17.88
N PRO A 289 14.86 13.65 -18.04
CA PRO A 289 16.25 13.86 -18.45
C PRO A 289 17.26 13.31 -17.45
N ASP A 290 18.48 13.06 -17.92
CA ASP A 290 19.60 12.70 -17.07
C ASP A 290 19.94 13.85 -16.10
N ASN A 291 20.38 13.50 -14.89
CA ASN A 291 20.82 14.47 -13.88
C ASN A 291 19.78 15.56 -13.55
N HIS A 292 18.52 15.21 -13.55
CA HIS A 292 17.41 16.14 -13.44
C HIS A 292 17.00 16.46 -12.00
N PHE A 293 16.96 15.46 -11.12
CA PHE A 293 16.43 15.59 -9.76
C PHE A 293 17.52 15.79 -8.70
N ASP A 294 17.22 16.62 -7.71
CA ASP A 294 18.05 16.83 -6.52
C ASP A 294 17.78 15.75 -5.45
N LEU A 295 16.52 15.34 -5.35
CA LEU A 295 16.03 14.35 -4.39
C LEU A 295 15.07 13.42 -5.12
N ILE A 296 15.26 12.11 -4.96
CA ILE A 296 14.32 11.08 -5.42
C ILE A 296 13.87 10.30 -4.20
N VAL A 297 12.57 10.19 -4.03
CA VAL A 297 11.94 9.46 -2.91
C VAL A 297 11.00 8.38 -3.42
N SER A 298 10.75 7.38 -2.61
CA SER A 298 9.64 6.44 -2.76
C SER A 298 9.20 5.94 -1.40
N ASN A 299 7.96 5.45 -1.33
CA ASN A 299 7.46 4.88 -0.09
C ASN A 299 6.64 3.63 -0.40
N ILE A 300 7.06 2.50 0.20
CA ILE A 300 6.31 1.23 0.10
C ILE A 300 6.07 0.84 -1.36
N THR A 301 7.15 0.73 -2.16
CA THR A 301 7.07 0.50 -3.60
C THR A 301 7.82 -0.75 -4.05
N HIS A 302 9.00 -1.00 -3.51
CA HIS A 302 9.88 -2.05 -4.05
C HIS A 302 9.39 -3.47 -3.78
N HIS A 303 8.62 -3.69 -2.74
CA HIS A 303 8.01 -4.99 -2.48
C HIS A 303 6.75 -5.27 -3.33
N GLU A 304 6.31 -4.27 -4.10
CA GLU A 304 5.18 -4.35 -5.03
C GLU A 304 5.62 -4.61 -6.49
N VAL A 305 6.92 -4.72 -6.72
CA VAL A 305 7.50 -4.94 -8.04
C VAL A 305 8.51 -6.10 -8.00
N THR A 306 8.77 -6.75 -9.15
CA THR A 306 9.78 -7.80 -9.23
C THR A 306 11.17 -7.31 -8.86
N ALA A 307 12.06 -8.21 -8.42
CA ALA A 307 13.46 -7.88 -8.16
C ALA A 307 14.15 -7.28 -9.40
N ASP A 308 13.80 -7.75 -10.59
CA ASP A 308 14.38 -7.23 -11.83
C ASP A 308 13.86 -5.83 -12.16
N ALA A 309 12.56 -5.54 -11.93
CA ALA A 309 12.02 -4.19 -12.03
C ALA A 309 12.71 -3.25 -11.03
N SER A 310 12.90 -3.67 -9.77
CA SER A 310 13.65 -2.90 -8.75
C SER A 310 15.07 -2.55 -9.21
N LYS A 311 15.79 -3.49 -9.83
CA LYS A 311 17.13 -3.23 -10.39
C LYS A 311 17.11 -2.21 -11.54
N GLN A 312 16.07 -2.22 -12.38
CA GLN A 312 15.91 -1.20 -13.43
C GLN A 312 15.56 0.17 -12.82
N ILE A 313 14.69 0.19 -11.80
CA ILE A 313 14.38 1.42 -11.04
C ILE A 313 15.68 2.03 -10.47
N PHE A 314 16.59 1.25 -9.88
CA PHE A 314 17.85 1.78 -9.38
C PHE A 314 18.72 2.40 -10.49
N LYS A 315 18.74 1.84 -11.70
CA LYS A 315 19.44 2.44 -12.85
C LYS A 315 18.78 3.77 -13.26
N GLU A 316 17.45 3.84 -13.32
CA GLU A 316 16.71 5.05 -13.63
C GLU A 316 16.91 6.13 -12.56
N VAL A 317 16.93 5.74 -11.27
CA VAL A 317 17.28 6.64 -10.17
C VAL A 317 18.68 7.21 -10.37
N HIS A 318 19.67 6.36 -10.63
CA HIS A 318 21.02 6.83 -10.89
C HIS A 318 21.08 7.76 -12.11
N ARG A 319 20.41 7.41 -13.22
CA ARG A 319 20.39 8.21 -14.44
C ARG A 319 19.80 9.60 -14.19
N THR A 320 18.66 9.67 -13.53
CA THR A 320 17.88 10.91 -13.38
C THR A 320 18.28 11.75 -12.17
N LEU A 321 18.96 11.18 -11.18
CA LEU A 321 19.49 11.90 -10.04
C LEU A 321 20.74 12.69 -10.49
N ARG A 322 20.86 13.98 -10.10
CA ARG A 322 22.07 14.78 -10.39
C ARG A 322 23.27 14.33 -9.53
N PRO A 323 24.52 14.65 -9.93
CA PRO A 323 25.65 14.49 -9.03
C PRO A 323 25.43 15.23 -7.70
N GLY A 324 25.75 14.56 -6.59
CA GLY A 324 25.47 15.04 -5.23
C GLY A 324 24.00 14.98 -4.80
N GLY A 325 23.08 14.56 -5.69
CA GLY A 325 21.66 14.34 -5.36
C GLY A 325 21.46 13.12 -4.46
N VAL A 326 20.32 13.08 -3.79
CA VAL A 326 20.00 12.05 -2.80
C VAL A 326 18.85 11.17 -3.26
N TYR A 327 19.02 9.87 -3.12
CA TYR A 327 17.98 8.86 -3.22
C TYR A 327 17.57 8.38 -1.83
N TYR A 328 16.27 8.42 -1.51
CA TYR A 328 15.74 8.07 -0.22
C TYR A 328 14.51 7.17 -0.37
N PRO A 329 14.69 5.87 -0.56
CA PRO A 329 13.61 4.90 -0.55
C PRO A 329 13.18 4.61 0.89
N THR A 330 11.89 4.59 1.15
CA THR A 330 11.34 4.06 2.39
C THR A 330 10.44 2.88 2.06
N ASP A 331 10.74 1.75 2.65
CA ASP A 331 9.95 0.54 2.45
C ASP A 331 9.88 -0.23 3.77
N THR A 332 8.83 -0.99 3.99
CA THR A 332 8.63 -1.78 5.21
C THR A 332 9.78 -2.74 5.51
N TYR A 333 10.54 -3.09 4.49
CA TYR A 333 11.64 -4.06 4.55
C TYR A 333 13.01 -3.48 4.17
N THR A 334 13.15 -2.17 3.97
CA THR A 334 14.41 -1.58 3.48
C THR A 334 15.54 -1.59 4.50
N SER A 335 15.22 -1.48 5.77
CA SER A 335 16.21 -1.41 6.85
C SER A 335 16.23 -2.63 7.76
N LEU A 336 15.31 -3.56 7.57
CA LEU A 336 15.15 -4.70 8.47
C LEU A 336 15.59 -6.00 7.80
N PRO A 337 16.30 -6.86 8.53
CA PRO A 337 16.36 -8.25 8.12
C PRO A 337 14.94 -8.84 8.08
N ALA A 338 14.70 -9.81 7.19
CA ALA A 338 13.45 -10.53 7.13
C ALA A 338 13.02 -11.00 8.53
N PRO A 339 11.72 -11.03 8.84
CA PRO A 339 11.24 -11.58 10.09
C PRO A 339 11.82 -12.97 10.33
N LYS A 340 12.46 -13.17 11.47
CA LYS A 340 13.18 -14.43 11.75
C LYS A 340 12.36 -15.40 12.57
N ASP A 341 11.38 -14.90 13.35
CA ASP A 341 10.49 -15.75 14.13
C ASP A 341 9.44 -16.45 13.24
N ALA A 342 8.88 -17.53 13.74
CA ALA A 342 7.91 -18.34 13.03
C ALA A 342 6.64 -17.55 12.66
N PHE A 343 6.17 -16.70 13.55
CA PHE A 343 4.96 -15.89 13.34
C PHE A 343 5.17 -14.86 12.23
N GLY A 344 6.27 -14.12 12.25
CA GLY A 344 6.61 -13.16 11.21
C GLY A 344 6.76 -13.82 9.83
N ARG A 345 7.40 -14.99 9.77
CA ARG A 345 7.53 -15.77 8.52
C ARG A 345 6.18 -16.28 8.01
N PHE A 346 5.31 -16.71 8.92
CA PHE A 346 3.95 -17.12 8.56
C PHE A 346 3.12 -15.92 8.04
N ARG A 347 3.23 -14.75 8.66
CA ARG A 347 2.57 -13.53 8.16
C ARG A 347 3.02 -13.16 6.76
N ASN A 348 4.32 -13.22 6.48
CA ASN A 348 4.85 -12.97 5.13
C ASN A 348 4.32 -13.97 4.12
N TYR A 349 4.24 -15.24 4.51
CA TYR A 349 3.60 -16.26 3.67
C TYR A 349 2.12 -15.97 3.40
N LEU A 350 1.36 -15.51 4.40
CA LEU A 350 -0.04 -15.11 4.20
C LEU A 350 -0.15 -13.91 3.25
N ASN A 351 0.73 -12.91 3.39
CA ASN A 351 0.80 -11.76 2.48
C ASN A 351 1.04 -12.21 1.04
N TYR A 352 2.08 -12.98 0.82
CA TYR A 352 2.40 -13.53 -0.49
C TYR A 352 1.28 -14.42 -1.04
N ARG A 353 0.82 -15.39 -0.27
CA ARG A 353 -0.06 -16.47 -0.77
C ARG A 353 -1.51 -16.05 -0.94
N TRP A 354 -2.01 -15.13 -0.14
CA TRP A 354 -3.43 -14.84 -0.01
C TRP A 354 -3.79 -13.35 -0.11
N ASN A 355 -2.86 -12.45 0.21
CA ASN A 355 -3.08 -11.00 0.13
C ASN A 355 -2.60 -10.42 -1.20
N HIS A 356 -2.11 -11.25 -2.11
CA HIS A 356 -1.56 -10.86 -3.41
C HIS A 356 -0.43 -9.82 -3.33
N GLU A 357 0.40 -9.93 -2.30
CA GLU A 357 1.69 -9.25 -2.27
C GLU A 357 2.75 -10.14 -2.90
N ASP A 358 2.63 -10.37 -4.19
CA ASP A 358 3.30 -11.43 -4.93
C ASP A 358 4.83 -11.30 -4.93
N TRP A 359 5.35 -10.07 -4.75
CA TRP A 359 6.78 -9.78 -4.85
C TRP A 359 7.48 -9.58 -3.52
N THR A 360 6.75 -9.53 -2.40
CA THR A 360 7.32 -9.31 -1.06
C THR A 360 8.39 -10.32 -0.71
N MET A 361 8.15 -11.62 -0.95
CA MET A 361 9.13 -12.67 -0.63
C MET A 361 10.36 -12.61 -1.53
N GLU A 362 10.22 -12.26 -2.79
CA GLU A 362 11.34 -12.03 -3.71
C GLU A 362 12.16 -10.82 -3.28
N TRP A 363 11.50 -9.70 -2.94
CA TRP A 363 12.13 -8.49 -2.45
C TRP A 363 12.96 -8.71 -1.17
N GLU A 364 12.51 -9.58 -0.27
CA GLU A 364 13.27 -9.93 0.93
C GLU A 364 14.63 -10.58 0.63
N THR A 365 14.79 -11.23 -0.52
CA THR A 365 16.05 -11.88 -0.93
C THR A 365 17.02 -10.91 -1.62
N VAL A 366 16.58 -9.71 -2.00
CA VAL A 366 17.41 -8.72 -2.70
C VAL A 366 18.42 -8.10 -1.74
N ASP A 367 19.71 -8.20 -2.06
CA ASP A 367 20.74 -7.39 -1.39
C ASP A 367 20.67 -5.95 -1.90
N ARG A 368 19.88 -5.15 -1.26
CA ARG A 368 19.56 -3.76 -1.63
C ARG A 368 20.79 -2.88 -1.65
N VAL A 369 21.70 -3.07 -0.69
CA VAL A 369 22.94 -2.30 -0.60
C VAL A 369 23.83 -2.60 -1.79
N ALA A 370 24.01 -3.88 -2.11
CA ALA A 370 24.80 -4.29 -3.27
C ALA A 370 24.17 -3.81 -4.58
N GLU A 371 22.85 -3.99 -4.78
CA GLU A 371 22.18 -3.62 -6.03
C GLU A 371 22.18 -2.10 -6.27
N ILE A 372 21.93 -1.29 -5.24
CA ILE A 372 22.00 0.18 -5.33
C ILE A 372 23.45 0.63 -5.56
N SER A 373 24.43 -0.02 -4.93
CA SER A 373 25.85 0.31 -5.12
C SER A 373 26.35 -0.04 -6.53
N LYS A 374 25.89 -1.13 -7.12
CA LYS A 374 26.25 -1.56 -8.49
C LYS A 374 25.93 -0.53 -9.57
N VAL A 375 24.88 0.27 -9.37
CA VAL A 375 24.53 1.33 -10.32
C VAL A 375 25.31 2.62 -10.13
N GLY A 376 26.26 2.69 -9.19
CA GLY A 376 27.13 3.85 -8.96
C GLY A 376 26.62 4.82 -7.88
N LEU A 377 25.64 4.42 -7.08
CA LEU A 377 25.19 5.21 -5.93
C LEU A 377 25.99 4.81 -4.66
N LYS A 378 26.42 5.81 -3.90
CA LYS A 378 27.08 5.60 -2.60
C LYS A 378 26.02 5.41 -1.52
N VAL A 379 25.87 4.18 -1.03
CA VAL A 379 24.85 3.81 -0.04
C VAL A 379 25.31 4.13 1.38
N ASN A 380 24.38 4.66 2.18
CA ASN A 380 24.49 4.80 3.64
C ASN A 380 23.30 4.08 4.28
N VAL A 381 23.56 3.06 5.07
CA VAL A 381 22.54 2.26 5.77
C VAL A 381 22.05 2.91 7.09
N ASN A 382 22.73 3.95 7.54
CA ASN A 382 22.41 4.72 8.75
C ASN A 382 21.76 6.07 8.41
N GLY A 383 21.03 6.14 7.31
CA GLY A 383 20.25 7.32 6.96
C GLY A 383 19.10 7.54 7.95
N PRO A 384 18.50 8.74 7.93
CA PRO A 384 17.38 9.07 8.81
C PRO A 384 16.20 8.12 8.62
N ALA A 385 15.65 7.59 9.72
CA ALA A 385 14.42 6.81 9.68
C ALA A 385 13.21 7.71 9.92
N PRO A 386 12.10 7.54 9.18
CA PRO A 386 10.86 8.20 9.49
C PRO A 386 10.33 7.75 10.85
N ARG A 387 9.78 8.69 11.61
CA ARG A 387 9.16 8.36 12.90
C ARG A 387 7.96 7.43 12.69
N GLY A 388 7.96 6.31 13.39
CA GLY A 388 6.88 5.30 13.30
C GLY A 388 7.15 4.15 12.34
N LEU A 389 8.23 4.18 11.54
CA LEU A 389 8.74 2.99 10.87
C LEU A 389 9.55 2.13 11.86
N ARG A 390 9.55 0.81 11.60
CA ARG A 390 10.35 -0.11 12.41
C ARG A 390 11.85 0.12 12.13
N GLY A 391 12.59 0.44 13.17
CA GLY A 391 14.04 0.64 13.13
C GLY A 391 14.46 2.09 13.29
N ASP A 392 15.71 2.28 13.72
CA ASP A 392 16.30 3.59 14.02
C ASP A 392 17.03 4.21 12.80
N SER A 393 17.14 3.45 11.70
CA SER A 393 17.85 3.86 10.50
C SER A 393 17.15 3.39 9.23
N ASN A 394 17.40 4.09 8.13
CA ASN A 394 16.91 3.77 6.79
C ASN A 394 18.05 3.89 5.76
N ILE A 395 17.92 3.19 4.65
CA ILE A 395 18.84 3.33 3.53
C ILE A 395 18.65 4.70 2.89
N MET A 396 19.76 5.39 2.64
CA MET A 396 19.85 6.50 1.72
C MET A 396 21.04 6.31 0.80
N ALA A 397 21.00 6.90 -0.39
CA ALA A 397 22.14 6.83 -1.31
C ALA A 397 22.39 8.18 -1.99
N VAL A 398 23.63 8.43 -2.39
CA VAL A 398 24.06 9.68 -3.03
C VAL A 398 24.72 9.34 -4.35
N LYS A 399 24.39 10.08 -5.41
CA LYS A 399 25.11 10.00 -6.67
C LYS A 399 26.46 10.73 -6.55
N ALA A 400 27.55 10.04 -6.88
CA ALA A 400 28.89 10.61 -6.87
C ALA A 400 29.07 11.77 -7.88
#